data_4bcec43bd781cdd89ecf21ff443dc729
#
_entry.id   4bcec43bd781cdd89ecf21ff443dc729
#
_cell.length_a   1.000
_cell.length_b   1.000
_cell.length_c   1.000
_cell.angle_alpha   90.00
_cell.angle_beta   90.00
_cell.angle_gamma   90.00
#
_symmetry.space_group_name_H-M   'P 1'
#
loop_
_entity.id
_entity.type
_entity.pdbx_description
1 polymer ?
#
loop_
_entity_poly.entity_id
_entity_poly.type
_entity_poly.pdbx_seq_one_letter_code
_entity_poly.pdbx_strand_id
1 'polypeptide(L)'
;LGTPLDGKGEIQGVRCRMPLERKAPGVIFRQRVSQPLQTGLKAIDAMIPIGRGQRELIIGDRQTGKTAIAIDTILNQRANFKEGQPVYCIYVAIGQKGSTVASVVQTLREKGALDYTIVVAANASDSAAMQYFAPFAGAAIGEYFRDTGRHVLVVYDDLSKQAVAYREISLILRRPSGREAYPGDIFYLHSRLLERAAKIISQQDVAEQMNDLPESLVGKVKGGGSLTALPIIETQAGDVSAYIPTNVISITDGQIFLENDLFNQGVRPAVNVGISVSRVGGSAQIKAMKKVAGTLKIDQAQFREL
;
A
#
# COMPACT_ATOMS: atom_id res chain seq x y z
N LEU A 1 10.56 17.41 5.16
CA LEU A 1 9.60 16.56 4.43
C LEU A 1 8.75 17.46 3.54
N GLY A 2 8.47 17.03 2.30
CA GLY A 2 7.75 17.84 1.31
C GLY A 2 8.66 18.70 0.44
N THR A 3 9.97 18.49 0.48
CA THR A 3 10.91 19.11 -0.46
C THR A 3 10.74 18.45 -1.84
N PRO A 4 10.48 19.23 -2.91
CA PRO A 4 10.38 18.70 -4.27
C PRO A 4 11.68 18.05 -4.72
N LEU A 5 11.57 16.90 -5.40
CA LEU A 5 12.71 16.16 -5.94
C LEU A 5 12.92 16.40 -7.45
N ASP A 6 12.01 17.12 -8.08
CA ASP A 6 11.99 17.34 -9.53
C ASP A 6 12.77 18.57 -10.00
N GLY A 7 13.41 19.29 -9.08
CA GLY A 7 14.20 20.49 -9.37
C GLY A 7 13.40 21.73 -9.80
N LYS A 8 12.06 21.72 -9.69
CA LYS A 8 11.20 22.83 -10.13
C LYS A 8 10.92 23.89 -9.08
N GLY A 9 11.63 23.85 -7.95
CA GLY A 9 11.44 24.78 -6.84
C GLY A 9 10.37 24.32 -5.85
N GLU A 10 9.94 25.22 -4.96
CA GLU A 10 8.96 24.89 -3.91
C GLU A 10 7.56 24.60 -4.47
N ILE A 11 6.83 23.71 -3.76
CA ILE A 11 5.45 23.38 -4.12
C ILE A 11 4.57 24.63 -3.93
N GLN A 12 3.99 25.11 -5.02
CA GLN A 12 3.06 26.22 -5.02
C GLN A 12 1.67 25.78 -4.55
N GLY A 13 0.92 26.69 -3.89
CA GLY A 13 -0.47 26.48 -3.53
C GLY A 13 -0.70 25.43 -2.44
N VAL A 14 0.22 25.27 -1.50
CA VAL A 14 0.04 24.39 -0.33
C VAL A 14 -1.23 24.79 0.43
N ARG A 15 -2.18 23.87 0.52
CA ARG A 15 -3.51 24.13 1.12
C ARG A 15 -3.60 23.77 2.60
N CYS A 16 -2.82 22.79 3.05
CA CYS A 16 -2.80 22.36 4.45
C CYS A 16 -1.49 21.65 4.79
N ARG A 17 -1.21 21.57 6.08
CA ARG A 17 -0.14 20.74 6.65
C ARG A 17 -0.79 19.59 7.39
N MET A 18 -0.24 18.39 7.22
CA MET A 18 -0.71 17.17 7.86
C MET A 18 0.36 16.65 8.83
N PRO A 19 0.00 16.18 10.03
CA PRO A 19 0.93 15.50 10.90
C PRO A 19 1.40 14.20 10.25
N LEU A 20 2.68 13.85 10.42
CA LEU A 20 3.23 12.61 9.89
C LEU A 20 2.67 11.38 10.61
N GLU A 21 2.62 11.45 11.93
CA GLU A 21 2.02 10.41 12.77
C GLU A 21 0.65 10.88 13.26
N ARG A 22 -0.33 10.03 13.07
CA ARG A 22 -1.72 10.28 13.43
C ARG A 22 -2.36 8.94 13.81
N LYS A 23 -3.24 8.96 14.79
CA LYS A 23 -4.02 7.77 15.16
C LYS A 23 -4.91 7.35 14.00
N ALA A 24 -5.00 6.04 13.80
CA ALA A 24 -5.92 5.46 12.83
C ALA A 24 -7.38 5.83 13.18
N PRO A 25 -8.27 5.95 12.17
CA PRO A 25 -9.69 6.17 12.43
C PRO A 25 -10.27 5.08 13.32
N GLY A 26 -11.01 5.47 14.37
CA GLY A 26 -11.71 4.53 15.25
C GLY A 26 -12.77 3.71 14.49
N VAL A 27 -13.26 2.63 15.10
CA VAL A 27 -14.19 1.68 14.47
C VAL A 27 -15.47 2.35 13.98
N ILE A 28 -16.01 3.29 14.72
CA ILE A 28 -17.26 4.00 14.39
C ILE A 28 -17.15 4.87 13.13
N PHE A 29 -15.94 5.29 12.77
CA PHE A 29 -15.67 6.11 11.59
C PHE A 29 -15.39 5.28 10.34
N ARG A 30 -15.31 3.96 10.47
CA ARG A 30 -15.04 3.04 9.37
C ARG A 30 -16.31 2.48 8.77
N GLN A 31 -16.30 2.32 7.47
CA GLN A 31 -17.35 1.64 6.72
C GLN A 31 -16.82 0.34 6.11
N ARG A 32 -17.72 -0.61 5.91
CA ARG A 32 -17.39 -1.87 5.22
C ARG A 32 -16.87 -1.59 3.81
N VAL A 33 -15.83 -2.31 3.43
CA VAL A 33 -15.29 -2.32 2.06
C VAL A 33 -16.33 -2.92 1.11
N SER A 34 -16.75 -2.15 0.12
CA SER A 34 -17.83 -2.53 -0.82
C SER A 34 -17.54 -2.16 -2.28
N GLN A 35 -16.43 -1.45 -2.55
CA GLN A 35 -16.05 -1.03 -3.89
C GLN A 35 -14.72 -1.68 -4.28
N PRO A 36 -14.60 -2.28 -5.48
CA PRO A 36 -13.35 -2.90 -5.90
C PRO A 36 -12.29 -1.84 -6.24
N LEU A 37 -11.03 -2.19 -5.96
CA LEU A 37 -9.86 -1.57 -6.54
C LEU A 37 -9.29 -2.54 -7.57
N GLN A 38 -9.47 -2.26 -8.83
CA GLN A 38 -9.02 -3.14 -9.90
C GLN A 38 -7.54 -2.92 -10.17
N THR A 39 -6.76 -4.00 -10.15
CA THR A 39 -5.33 -3.97 -10.44
C THR A 39 -5.05 -4.04 -11.94
N GLY A 40 -6.00 -4.50 -12.73
CA GLY A 40 -5.84 -4.80 -14.16
C GLY A 40 -5.20 -6.16 -14.43
N LEU A 41 -4.83 -6.89 -13.38
CA LEU A 41 -4.25 -8.23 -13.45
C LEU A 41 -5.34 -9.27 -13.18
N LYS A 42 -5.72 -10.04 -14.19
CA LYS A 42 -6.85 -10.99 -14.11
C LYS A 42 -6.72 -11.97 -12.95
N ALA A 43 -5.50 -12.48 -12.70
CA ALA A 43 -5.24 -13.41 -11.61
C ALA A 43 -5.55 -12.81 -10.24
N ILE A 44 -5.22 -11.54 -10.03
CA ILE A 44 -5.47 -10.84 -8.76
C ILE A 44 -6.93 -10.45 -8.68
N ASP A 45 -7.46 -9.74 -9.68
CA ASP A 45 -8.82 -9.19 -9.64
C ASP A 45 -9.90 -10.29 -9.53
N ALA A 46 -9.66 -11.49 -10.10
CA ALA A 46 -10.56 -12.62 -10.01
C ALA A 46 -10.42 -13.41 -8.70
N MET A 47 -9.18 -13.77 -8.32
CA MET A 47 -8.94 -14.76 -7.26
C MET A 47 -8.49 -14.17 -5.93
N ILE A 48 -7.93 -12.96 -5.93
CA ILE A 48 -7.41 -12.26 -4.74
C ILE A 48 -7.85 -10.79 -4.82
N PRO A 49 -9.16 -10.52 -4.88
CA PRO A 49 -9.66 -9.18 -5.16
C PRO A 49 -9.30 -8.19 -4.06
N ILE A 50 -9.01 -6.95 -4.44
CA ILE A 50 -8.70 -5.85 -3.53
C ILE A 50 -9.89 -4.88 -3.50
N GLY A 51 -10.26 -4.44 -2.32
CA GLY A 51 -11.30 -3.43 -2.13
C GLY A 51 -10.74 -2.08 -1.73
N ARG A 52 -11.45 -1.01 -2.05
CA ARG A 52 -11.07 0.36 -1.65
C ARG A 52 -11.17 0.51 -0.13
N GLY A 53 -10.04 0.81 0.52
CA GLY A 53 -9.90 0.87 1.98
C GLY A 53 -9.29 -0.37 2.61
N GLN A 54 -8.91 -1.37 1.83
CA GLN A 54 -8.26 -2.60 2.26
C GLN A 54 -6.74 -2.44 2.34
N ARG A 55 -6.10 -3.30 3.14
CA ARG A 55 -4.65 -3.49 3.20
C ARG A 55 -4.32 -4.85 2.61
N GLU A 56 -3.71 -4.88 1.45
CA GLU A 56 -3.31 -6.12 0.80
C GLU A 56 -1.80 -6.16 0.63
N LEU A 57 -1.15 -7.15 1.23
CA LEU A 57 0.30 -7.31 1.20
C LEU A 57 0.76 -7.92 -0.13
N ILE A 58 1.80 -7.36 -0.73
CA ILE A 58 2.53 -8.01 -1.82
C ILE A 58 3.85 -8.53 -1.25
N ILE A 59 4.03 -9.85 -1.27
CA ILE A 59 5.17 -10.50 -0.62
C ILE A 59 5.85 -11.50 -1.55
N GLY A 60 7.16 -11.57 -1.49
CA GLY A 60 7.99 -12.50 -2.26
C GLY A 60 9.43 -12.10 -2.31
N ASP A 61 10.27 -12.96 -2.88
CA ASP A 61 11.70 -12.74 -2.99
C ASP A 61 12.06 -11.60 -3.95
N ARG A 62 13.34 -11.24 -4.00
CA ARG A 62 13.86 -10.25 -4.96
C ARG A 62 13.50 -10.63 -6.39
N GLN A 63 13.19 -9.62 -7.21
CA GLN A 63 12.94 -9.75 -8.65
C GLN A 63 11.76 -10.66 -9.05
N THR A 64 10.85 -10.98 -8.14
CA THR A 64 9.63 -11.75 -8.44
C THR A 64 8.51 -10.93 -9.08
N GLY A 65 8.72 -9.63 -9.28
CA GLY A 65 7.73 -8.75 -9.92
C GLY A 65 6.83 -7.97 -8.95
N LYS A 66 7.17 -7.88 -7.65
CA LYS A 66 6.38 -7.12 -6.65
C LYS A 66 6.09 -5.69 -7.08
N THR A 67 7.14 -4.94 -7.39
CA THR A 67 7.05 -3.55 -7.88
C THR A 67 6.25 -3.46 -9.18
N ALA A 68 6.40 -4.43 -10.10
CA ALA A 68 5.64 -4.44 -11.36
C ALA A 68 4.13 -4.52 -11.10
N ILE A 69 3.67 -5.40 -10.21
CA ILE A 69 2.25 -5.50 -9.81
C ILE A 69 1.75 -4.15 -9.25
N ALA A 70 2.54 -3.51 -8.40
CA ALA A 70 2.18 -2.22 -7.81
C ALA A 70 2.06 -1.12 -8.88
N ILE A 71 3.01 -1.05 -9.81
CA ILE A 71 3.00 -0.09 -10.92
C ILE A 71 1.83 -0.36 -11.87
N ASP A 72 1.59 -1.62 -12.25
CA ASP A 72 0.45 -1.99 -13.09
C ASP A 72 -0.88 -1.60 -12.42
N THR A 73 -0.99 -1.79 -11.10
CA THR A 73 -2.17 -1.35 -10.33
C THR A 73 -2.36 0.16 -10.41
N ILE A 74 -1.29 0.95 -10.30
CA ILE A 74 -1.33 2.42 -10.46
C ILE A 74 -1.77 2.77 -11.89
N LEU A 75 -1.15 2.16 -12.89
CA LEU A 75 -1.46 2.43 -14.30
C LEU A 75 -2.92 2.12 -14.65
N ASN A 76 -3.48 1.08 -14.05
CA ASN A 76 -4.87 0.68 -14.27
C ASN A 76 -5.88 1.71 -13.72
N GLN A 77 -5.50 2.60 -12.80
CA GLN A 77 -6.38 3.66 -12.28
C GLN A 77 -6.63 4.79 -13.30
N ARG A 78 -5.95 4.77 -14.45
CA ARG A 78 -6.12 5.77 -15.52
C ARG A 78 -7.57 5.84 -16.05
N ALA A 79 -8.26 4.71 -16.12
CA ALA A 79 -9.66 4.67 -16.55
C ALA A 79 -10.54 5.47 -15.56
N ASN A 80 -10.43 5.18 -14.28
CA ASN A 80 -11.16 5.88 -13.21
C ASN A 80 -10.87 7.40 -13.22
N PHE A 81 -9.62 7.79 -13.49
CA PHE A 81 -9.25 9.21 -13.58
C PHE A 81 -9.94 9.91 -14.75
N LYS A 82 -9.98 9.27 -15.93
CA LYS A 82 -10.63 9.81 -17.12
C LYS A 82 -12.16 9.89 -16.99
N GLU A 83 -12.76 8.97 -16.25
CA GLU A 83 -14.21 8.91 -16.00
C GLU A 83 -14.67 9.89 -14.91
N GLY A 84 -13.78 10.70 -14.35
CA GLY A 84 -14.10 11.67 -13.31
C GLY A 84 -14.31 11.07 -11.90
N GLN A 85 -13.93 9.83 -11.70
CA GLN A 85 -13.95 9.13 -10.41
C GLN A 85 -12.53 8.71 -9.99
N PRO A 86 -11.61 9.67 -9.82
CA PRO A 86 -10.19 9.37 -9.64
C PRO A 86 -9.92 8.54 -8.40
N VAL A 87 -9.02 7.56 -8.55
CA VAL A 87 -8.26 6.99 -7.45
C VAL A 87 -6.87 7.61 -7.53
N TYR A 88 -6.57 8.52 -6.61
CA TYR A 88 -5.24 9.12 -6.54
C TYR A 88 -4.24 8.07 -6.05
N CYS A 89 -3.04 8.08 -6.60
CA CYS A 89 -2.03 7.10 -6.25
C CYS A 89 -0.84 7.77 -5.58
N ILE A 90 -0.27 7.09 -4.59
CA ILE A 90 0.95 7.53 -3.91
C ILE A 90 1.92 6.35 -3.94
N TYR A 91 3.03 6.53 -4.62
CA TYR A 91 4.11 5.54 -4.63
C TYR A 91 5.22 5.99 -3.69
N VAL A 92 5.44 5.22 -2.64
CA VAL A 92 6.46 5.49 -1.62
C VAL A 92 7.64 4.57 -1.84
N ALA A 93 8.73 5.09 -2.39
CA ALA A 93 10.00 4.38 -2.55
C ALA A 93 10.83 4.51 -1.28
N ILE A 94 11.19 3.37 -0.66
CA ILE A 94 11.90 3.33 0.62
C ILE A 94 13.20 2.57 0.43
N GLY A 95 14.34 3.23 0.66
CA GLY A 95 15.66 2.61 0.58
C GLY A 95 16.01 2.01 -0.79
N GLN A 96 15.40 2.50 -1.85
CA GLN A 96 15.67 2.05 -3.22
C GLN A 96 16.83 2.84 -3.83
N LYS A 97 17.47 2.26 -4.86
CA LYS A 97 18.47 2.98 -5.65
C LYS A 97 17.80 4.11 -6.43
N GLY A 98 18.43 5.28 -6.50
CA GLY A 98 17.92 6.43 -7.26
C GLY A 98 17.60 6.11 -8.72
N SER A 99 18.39 5.24 -9.37
CA SER A 99 18.12 4.76 -10.74
C SER A 99 16.82 3.98 -10.85
N THR A 100 16.48 3.16 -9.85
CA THR A 100 15.22 2.40 -9.81
C THR A 100 14.04 3.36 -9.67
N VAL A 101 14.14 4.32 -8.76
CA VAL A 101 13.09 5.34 -8.59
C VAL A 101 12.92 6.16 -9.87
N ALA A 102 14.01 6.57 -10.51
CA ALA A 102 13.98 7.29 -11.78
C ALA A 102 13.28 6.48 -12.88
N SER A 103 13.55 5.19 -12.98
CA SER A 103 12.89 4.29 -13.94
C SER A 103 11.39 4.19 -13.68
N VAL A 104 10.96 4.08 -12.43
CA VAL A 104 9.53 4.08 -12.07
C VAL A 104 8.88 5.40 -12.46
N VAL A 105 9.47 6.53 -12.11
CA VAL A 105 8.95 7.86 -12.48
C VAL A 105 8.85 8.02 -13.98
N GLN A 106 9.85 7.54 -14.73
CA GLN A 106 9.84 7.58 -16.19
C GLN A 106 8.69 6.74 -16.76
N THR A 107 8.49 5.52 -16.26
CA THR A 107 7.37 4.65 -16.67
C THR A 107 6.01 5.31 -16.40
N LEU A 108 5.84 5.90 -15.21
CA LEU A 108 4.60 6.60 -14.86
C LEU A 108 4.35 7.82 -15.76
N ARG A 109 5.42 8.54 -16.13
CA ARG A 109 5.36 9.69 -17.04
C ARG A 109 4.95 9.27 -18.45
N GLU A 110 5.64 8.28 -19.02
CA GLU A 110 5.39 7.78 -20.38
C GLU A 110 3.98 7.23 -20.55
N LYS A 111 3.44 6.62 -19.49
CA LYS A 111 2.07 6.09 -19.45
C LYS A 111 1.02 7.15 -19.07
N GLY A 112 1.42 8.40 -18.78
CA GLY A 112 0.51 9.49 -18.40
C GLY A 112 -0.16 9.26 -17.03
N ALA A 113 0.52 8.58 -16.10
CA ALA A 113 0.01 8.30 -14.77
C ALA A 113 0.43 9.35 -13.72
N LEU A 114 1.37 10.24 -14.04
CA LEU A 114 1.78 11.31 -13.14
C LEU A 114 0.68 12.34 -12.86
N ASP A 115 -0.34 12.43 -13.71
CA ASP A 115 -1.46 13.35 -13.53
C ASP A 115 -2.28 13.04 -12.26
N TYR A 116 -2.25 11.77 -11.80
CA TYR A 116 -2.96 11.30 -10.61
C TYR A 116 -2.06 10.56 -9.61
N THR A 117 -0.72 10.61 -9.80
CA THR A 117 0.22 9.90 -8.96
C THR A 117 1.24 10.85 -8.33
N ILE A 118 1.43 10.70 -7.02
CA ILE A 118 2.47 11.38 -6.24
C ILE A 118 3.56 10.36 -5.91
N VAL A 119 4.83 10.73 -6.12
CA VAL A 119 5.98 9.90 -5.74
C VAL A 119 6.64 10.50 -4.51
N VAL A 120 6.76 9.72 -3.46
CA VAL A 120 7.51 10.03 -2.23
C VAL A 120 8.72 9.13 -2.19
N ALA A 121 9.92 9.69 -2.13
CA ALA A 121 11.14 8.89 -2.18
C ALA A 121 12.07 9.21 -1.00
N ALA A 122 12.59 8.16 -0.39
CA ALA A 122 13.77 8.15 0.47
C ALA A 122 14.71 7.08 -0.09
N ASN A 123 15.76 7.52 -0.76
CA ASN A 123 16.69 6.64 -1.46
C ASN A 123 17.60 5.86 -0.49
N ALA A 124 18.29 4.87 -0.99
CA ALA A 124 19.26 4.09 -0.19
C ALA A 124 20.44 4.93 0.34
N SER A 125 20.73 6.07 -0.28
CA SER A 125 21.75 7.02 0.17
C SER A 125 21.25 8.01 1.22
N ASP A 126 19.93 8.08 1.45
CA ASP A 126 19.35 8.96 2.45
C ASP A 126 19.49 8.36 3.84
N SER A 127 19.46 9.21 4.87
CA SER A 127 19.57 8.76 6.27
C SER A 127 18.46 7.77 6.65
N ALA A 128 18.75 6.90 7.61
CA ALA A 128 17.76 5.99 8.18
C ALA A 128 16.49 6.72 8.67
N ALA A 129 16.63 7.92 9.20
CA ALA A 129 15.51 8.76 9.62
C ALA A 129 14.59 9.12 8.43
N MET A 130 15.15 9.46 7.28
CA MET A 130 14.34 9.74 6.08
C MET A 130 13.61 8.50 5.57
N GLN A 131 14.28 7.35 5.55
CA GLN A 131 13.67 6.08 5.16
C GLN A 131 12.57 5.64 6.15
N TYR A 132 12.74 5.94 7.44
CA TYR A 132 11.74 5.72 8.47
C TYR A 132 10.49 6.59 8.26
N PHE A 133 10.67 7.90 7.99
CA PHE A 133 9.55 8.84 7.88
C PHE A 133 8.83 8.81 6.53
N ALA A 134 9.45 8.36 5.45
CA ALA A 134 8.85 8.38 4.11
C ALA A 134 7.48 7.66 4.03
N PRO A 135 7.27 6.46 4.60
CA PRO A 135 5.95 5.82 4.60
C PRO A 135 4.89 6.63 5.34
N PHE A 136 5.24 7.25 6.46
CA PHE A 136 4.32 8.11 7.22
C PHE A 136 3.96 9.38 6.44
N ALA A 137 4.92 9.94 5.69
CA ALA A 137 4.66 11.08 4.79
C ALA A 137 3.68 10.69 3.68
N GLY A 138 3.88 9.53 3.05
CA GLY A 138 2.95 9.00 2.06
C GLY A 138 1.55 8.75 2.64
N ALA A 139 1.46 8.18 3.83
CA ALA A 139 0.20 8.00 4.54
C ALA A 139 -0.50 9.33 4.85
N ALA A 140 0.23 10.34 5.34
CA ALA A 140 -0.33 11.66 5.64
C ALA A 140 -0.90 12.36 4.40
N ILE A 141 -0.20 12.28 3.25
CA ILE A 141 -0.71 12.76 1.97
C ILE A 141 -1.99 12.00 1.59
N GLY A 142 -1.98 10.66 1.73
CA GLY A 142 -3.14 9.82 1.45
C GLY A 142 -4.35 10.14 2.32
N GLU A 143 -4.13 10.42 3.59
CA GLU A 143 -5.19 10.81 4.52
C GLU A 143 -5.88 12.12 4.13
N TYR A 144 -5.17 13.07 3.56
CA TYR A 144 -5.77 14.27 3.03
C TYR A 144 -6.84 13.96 1.97
N PHE A 145 -6.54 13.05 1.04
CA PHE A 145 -7.51 12.62 0.03
C PHE A 145 -8.66 11.82 0.66
N ARG A 146 -8.35 10.85 1.52
CA ARG A 146 -9.33 10.03 2.23
C ARG A 146 -10.32 10.89 3.01
N ASP A 147 -9.81 11.80 3.84
CA ASP A 147 -10.63 12.59 4.77
C ASP A 147 -11.41 13.69 4.05
N THR A 148 -11.03 14.05 2.83
CA THR A 148 -11.81 14.94 1.96
C THR A 148 -12.74 14.21 0.98
N GLY A 149 -13.09 12.95 1.27
CA GLY A 149 -14.08 12.16 0.54
C GLY A 149 -13.59 11.53 -0.77
N ARG A 150 -12.28 11.49 -1.00
CA ARG A 150 -11.68 10.94 -2.23
C ARG A 150 -11.11 9.55 -2.00
N HIS A 151 -10.84 8.84 -3.08
CA HIS A 151 -10.21 7.53 -3.03
C HIS A 151 -8.72 7.66 -3.32
N VAL A 152 -7.90 6.95 -2.53
CA VAL A 152 -6.46 6.94 -2.68
C VAL A 152 -5.89 5.53 -2.52
N LEU A 153 -4.88 5.23 -3.32
CA LEU A 153 -4.05 4.04 -3.23
C LEU A 153 -2.65 4.45 -2.79
N VAL A 154 -2.13 3.85 -1.74
CA VAL A 154 -0.75 4.05 -1.28
C VAL A 154 0.02 2.74 -1.43
N VAL A 155 1.12 2.77 -2.17
CA VAL A 155 2.07 1.67 -2.30
C VAL A 155 3.29 1.98 -1.45
N TYR A 156 3.71 1.04 -0.60
CA TYR A 156 4.94 1.16 0.20
C TYR A 156 5.98 0.17 -0.30
N ASP A 157 6.96 0.62 -1.06
CA ASP A 157 7.98 -0.20 -1.71
C ASP A 157 9.39 0.12 -1.18
N ASP A 158 9.90 -0.61 -0.17
CA ASP A 158 9.26 -1.68 0.61
C ASP A 158 9.37 -1.42 2.13
N LEU A 159 8.47 -2.01 2.89
CA LEU A 159 8.46 -1.88 4.34
C LEU A 159 9.57 -2.72 5.03
N SER A 160 10.17 -3.69 4.34
CA SER A 160 11.35 -4.41 4.86
C SER A 160 12.50 -3.44 5.11
N LYS A 161 12.71 -2.48 4.19
CA LYS A 161 13.75 -1.45 4.34
C LYS A 161 13.41 -0.42 5.42
N GLN A 162 12.13 -0.06 5.56
CA GLN A 162 11.71 0.75 6.72
C GLN A 162 12.04 0.06 8.04
N ALA A 163 11.78 -1.25 8.14
CA ALA A 163 12.10 -2.02 9.33
C ALA A 163 13.61 -2.00 9.63
N VAL A 164 14.45 -2.17 8.61
CA VAL A 164 15.92 -2.10 8.73
C VAL A 164 16.35 -0.71 9.19
N ALA A 165 15.82 0.35 8.61
CA ALA A 165 16.11 1.73 9.03
C ALA A 165 15.70 1.98 10.49
N TYR A 166 14.55 1.47 10.91
CA TYR A 166 14.10 1.59 12.30
C TYR A 166 14.98 0.80 13.27
N ARG A 167 15.44 -0.40 12.87
CA ARG A 167 16.43 -1.17 13.64
C ARG A 167 17.73 -0.39 13.81
N GLU A 168 18.25 0.21 12.75
CA GLU A 168 19.45 1.03 12.79
C GLU A 168 19.30 2.20 13.77
N ILE A 169 18.22 2.98 13.67
CA ILE A 169 17.92 4.08 14.59
C ILE A 169 17.85 3.58 16.04
N SER A 170 17.18 2.45 16.28
CA SER A 170 17.00 1.89 17.62
C SER A 170 18.31 1.42 18.22
N LEU A 171 19.21 0.82 17.44
CA LEU A 171 20.54 0.41 17.88
C LEU A 171 21.44 1.61 18.20
N ILE A 172 21.40 2.66 17.39
CA ILE A 172 22.13 3.92 17.66
C ILE A 172 21.65 4.56 18.95
N LEU A 173 20.34 4.52 19.21
CA LEU A 173 19.72 5.01 20.45
C LEU A 173 19.88 4.04 21.64
N ARG A 174 20.60 2.93 21.46
CA ARG A 174 20.84 1.89 22.48
C ARG A 174 19.55 1.34 23.10
N ARG A 175 18.48 1.25 22.32
CA ARG A 175 17.25 0.59 22.75
C ARG A 175 17.47 -0.92 22.86
N PRO A 176 16.86 -1.60 23.84
CA PRO A 176 16.97 -3.05 23.93
C PRO A 176 16.43 -3.71 22.65
N SER A 177 17.21 -4.64 22.10
CA SER A 177 16.87 -5.38 20.90
C SER A 177 16.31 -6.76 21.24
N GLY A 178 15.35 -7.24 20.45
CA GLY A 178 14.76 -8.57 20.51
C GLY A 178 15.19 -9.45 19.35
N ARG A 179 14.26 -10.23 18.81
CA ARG A 179 14.49 -11.15 17.70
C ARG A 179 15.07 -10.40 16.48
N GLU A 180 16.08 -10.97 15.85
CA GLU A 180 16.77 -10.40 14.66
C GLU A 180 17.31 -8.97 14.90
N ALA A 181 17.63 -8.64 16.15
CA ALA A 181 18.05 -7.30 16.58
C ALA A 181 17.02 -6.18 16.34
N TYR A 182 15.77 -6.50 16.06
CA TYR A 182 14.69 -5.51 15.98
C TYR A 182 14.27 -5.04 17.38
N PRO A 183 13.87 -3.76 17.55
CA PRO A 183 13.31 -3.29 18.81
C PRO A 183 11.94 -3.93 19.08
N GLY A 184 11.55 -4.01 20.34
CA GLY A 184 10.29 -4.67 20.75
C GLY A 184 9.01 -4.06 20.17
N ASP A 185 9.07 -2.82 19.74
CA ASP A 185 7.95 -2.08 19.16
C ASP A 185 7.90 -2.12 17.61
N ILE A 186 8.65 -3.01 16.95
CA ILE A 186 8.67 -3.14 15.49
C ILE A 186 7.29 -3.49 14.91
N PHE A 187 6.51 -4.32 15.62
CA PHE A 187 5.12 -4.59 15.22
C PHE A 187 4.29 -3.32 15.22
N TYR A 188 4.43 -2.50 16.25
CA TYR A 188 3.72 -1.23 16.38
C TYR A 188 4.12 -0.22 15.28
N LEU A 189 5.37 -0.26 14.81
CA LEU A 189 5.79 0.55 13.67
C LEU A 189 4.88 0.34 12.44
N HIS A 190 4.70 -0.91 12.02
CA HIS A 190 3.91 -1.24 10.84
C HIS A 190 2.40 -1.18 11.11
N SER A 191 1.94 -1.57 12.31
CA SER A 191 0.51 -1.55 12.63
C SER A 191 -0.04 -0.13 12.67
N ARG A 192 0.65 0.83 13.32
CA ARG A 192 0.20 2.23 13.36
C ARG A 192 0.23 2.93 12.00
N LEU A 193 1.08 2.46 11.07
CA LEU A 193 1.09 2.92 9.69
C LEU A 193 -0.09 2.33 8.89
N LEU A 194 -0.21 1.01 8.90
CA LEU A 194 -1.15 0.28 8.03
C LEU A 194 -2.61 0.40 8.51
N GLU A 195 -2.85 0.53 9.81
CA GLU A 195 -4.20 0.76 10.35
C GLU A 195 -4.81 2.11 9.93
N ARG A 196 -4.01 3.05 9.43
CA ARG A 196 -4.49 4.31 8.83
C ARG A 196 -5.21 4.09 7.50
N ALA A 197 -5.00 2.95 6.84
CA ALA A 197 -5.77 2.53 5.67
C ALA A 197 -7.17 2.08 6.10
N ALA A 198 -8.19 2.74 5.58
CA ALA A 198 -9.58 2.47 5.89
C ALA A 198 -10.51 3.07 4.83
N LYS A 199 -11.75 2.59 4.80
CA LYS A 199 -12.86 3.28 4.16
C LYS A 199 -13.63 4.04 5.23
N ILE A 200 -13.79 5.35 5.04
CA ILE A 200 -14.49 6.22 5.97
C ILE A 200 -16.00 6.12 5.74
N ILE A 201 -16.75 6.22 6.84
CA ILE A 201 -18.21 6.22 6.83
C ILE A 201 -18.76 7.31 5.90
N SER A 202 -19.85 7.01 5.20
CA SER A 202 -20.46 7.94 4.23
C SER A 202 -21.30 9.02 4.90
N GLN A 203 -21.70 8.81 6.16
CA GLN A 203 -22.47 9.79 6.94
C GLN A 203 -21.56 10.97 7.32
N GLN A 204 -21.90 12.14 6.84
CA GLN A 204 -21.07 13.34 6.93
C GLN A 204 -20.88 13.79 8.38
N ASP A 205 -21.95 13.83 9.15
CA ASP A 205 -22.00 14.23 10.57
C ASP A 205 -21.11 13.35 11.45
N VAL A 206 -21.05 12.05 11.15
CA VAL A 206 -20.16 11.11 11.86
C VAL A 206 -18.71 11.27 11.38
N ALA A 207 -18.48 11.44 10.08
CA ALA A 207 -17.13 11.60 9.53
C ALA A 207 -16.43 12.86 10.06
N GLU A 208 -17.17 13.95 10.28
CA GLU A 208 -16.65 15.21 10.83
C GLU A 208 -16.22 15.09 12.31
N GLN A 209 -16.68 14.06 13.02
CA GLN A 209 -16.30 13.78 14.40
C GLN A 209 -15.11 12.82 14.51
N MET A 210 -14.44 12.52 13.39
CA MET A 210 -13.32 11.57 13.37
C MET A 210 -12.23 11.98 14.37
N ASN A 211 -11.73 10.99 15.09
CA ASN A 211 -10.67 11.19 16.07
C ASN A 211 -9.38 11.74 15.44
N ASP A 212 -8.65 12.51 16.20
CA ASP A 212 -7.32 13.03 15.84
C ASP A 212 -7.30 13.81 14.51
N LEU A 213 -8.36 14.58 14.27
CA LEU A 213 -8.50 15.38 13.05
C LEU A 213 -7.61 16.62 13.12
N PRO A 214 -6.71 16.84 12.13
CA PRO A 214 -5.90 18.05 12.10
C PRO A 214 -6.75 19.30 11.95
N GLU A 215 -6.38 20.40 12.62
CA GLU A 215 -7.07 21.70 12.52
C GLU A 215 -7.23 22.16 11.06
N SER A 216 -6.21 21.87 10.23
CA SER A 216 -6.22 22.22 8.79
C SER A 216 -7.34 21.52 7.99
N LEU A 217 -7.95 20.47 8.52
CA LEU A 217 -9.04 19.70 7.91
C LEU A 217 -10.42 19.99 8.52
N VAL A 218 -10.50 20.72 9.62
CA VAL A 218 -11.79 21.11 10.22
C VAL A 218 -12.64 21.85 9.18
N GLY A 219 -13.89 21.42 9.02
CA GLY A 219 -14.82 21.95 8.02
C GLY A 219 -14.55 21.53 6.56
N LYS A 220 -13.55 20.68 6.31
CA LYS A 220 -13.20 20.14 4.98
C LYS A 220 -13.39 18.63 4.86
N VAL A 221 -13.68 17.96 5.97
CA VAL A 221 -13.92 16.51 5.99
C VAL A 221 -15.16 16.18 5.18
N LYS A 222 -15.08 15.09 4.41
CA LYS A 222 -16.19 14.51 3.68
C LYS A 222 -16.21 13.00 3.88
N GLY A 223 -17.39 12.46 4.14
CA GLY A 223 -17.56 11.02 4.28
C GLY A 223 -17.33 10.25 2.97
N GLY A 224 -17.20 8.94 3.07
CA GLY A 224 -17.13 8.01 1.94
C GLY A 224 -15.76 7.85 1.28
N GLY A 225 -14.75 8.62 1.68
CA GLY A 225 -13.38 8.48 1.18
C GLY A 225 -12.72 7.17 1.61
N SER A 226 -11.66 6.77 0.91
CA SER A 226 -10.92 5.55 1.25
C SER A 226 -9.42 5.70 1.02
N LEU A 227 -8.63 5.07 1.88
CA LEU A 227 -7.20 4.86 1.70
C LEU A 227 -6.96 3.35 1.64
N THR A 228 -6.51 2.87 0.48
CA THR A 228 -6.10 1.50 0.24
C THR A 228 -4.59 1.40 0.35
N ALA A 229 -4.07 0.43 1.07
CA ALA A 229 -2.63 0.22 1.23
C ALA A 229 -2.16 -1.05 0.54
N LEU A 230 -1.11 -0.94 -0.26
CA LEU A 230 -0.35 -2.06 -0.83
C LEU A 230 1.07 -2.02 -0.27
N PRO A 231 1.31 -2.54 0.94
CA PRO A 231 2.66 -2.74 1.43
C PRO A 231 3.36 -3.85 0.65
N ILE A 232 4.66 -3.65 0.40
CA ILE A 232 5.55 -4.64 -0.20
C ILE A 232 6.51 -5.12 0.88
N ILE A 233 6.67 -6.45 0.99
CA ILE A 233 7.67 -7.10 1.84
C ILE A 233 8.55 -7.99 0.96
N GLU A 234 9.86 -7.89 1.19
CA GLU A 234 10.85 -8.76 0.57
C GLU A 234 11.15 -9.93 1.48
N THR A 235 11.03 -11.15 0.95
CA THR A 235 11.47 -12.38 1.62
C THR A 235 12.85 -12.81 1.11
N GLN A 236 13.47 -13.74 1.84
CA GLN A 236 14.68 -14.43 1.43
C GLN A 236 14.37 -15.93 1.31
N ALA A 237 14.65 -16.51 0.16
CA ALA A 237 14.39 -17.94 -0.14
C ALA A 237 12.93 -18.37 0.17
N GLY A 238 11.95 -17.50 -0.06
CA GLY A 238 10.53 -17.77 0.19
C GLY A 238 10.15 -17.87 1.67
N ASP A 239 11.03 -17.52 2.60
CA ASP A 239 10.73 -17.63 4.04
C ASP A 239 9.74 -16.57 4.51
N VAL A 240 8.48 -16.97 4.58
CA VAL A 240 7.38 -16.16 5.15
C VAL A 240 7.30 -16.25 6.68
N SER A 241 8.07 -17.16 7.30
CA SER A 241 8.11 -17.34 8.75
C SER A 241 9.07 -16.39 9.47
N ALA A 242 9.86 -15.64 8.71
CA ALA A 242 10.72 -14.58 9.23
C ALA A 242 9.94 -13.53 10.01
N TYR A 243 10.62 -12.78 10.86
CA TYR A 243 9.96 -11.91 11.84
C TYR A 243 9.12 -10.78 11.20
N ILE A 244 9.67 -10.05 10.23
CA ILE A 244 8.95 -8.95 9.59
C ILE A 244 7.80 -9.43 8.70
N PRO A 245 7.97 -10.43 7.81
CA PRO A 245 6.87 -11.01 7.05
C PRO A 245 5.70 -11.44 7.92
N THR A 246 5.94 -12.20 8.97
CA THR A 246 4.91 -12.71 9.90
C THR A 246 4.11 -11.57 10.53
N ASN A 247 4.79 -10.51 10.99
CA ASN A 247 4.15 -9.34 11.57
C ASN A 247 3.24 -8.64 10.55
N VAL A 248 3.70 -8.40 9.34
CA VAL A 248 2.93 -7.66 8.34
C VAL A 248 1.75 -8.50 7.80
N ILE A 249 1.91 -9.81 7.63
CA ILE A 249 0.81 -10.71 7.28
C ILE A 249 -0.32 -10.64 8.31
N SER A 250 0.01 -10.53 9.60
CA SER A 250 -0.99 -10.44 10.67
C SER A 250 -1.73 -9.10 10.71
N ILE A 251 -1.10 -8.01 10.25
CA ILE A 251 -1.68 -6.66 10.24
C ILE A 251 -2.58 -6.46 9.02
N THR A 252 -2.26 -7.11 7.90
CA THR A 252 -2.95 -6.92 6.62
C THR A 252 -4.22 -7.76 6.48
N ASP A 253 -5.08 -7.38 5.55
CA ASP A 253 -6.35 -8.06 5.28
C ASP A 253 -6.20 -9.22 4.27
N GLY A 254 -4.97 -9.55 3.93
CA GLY A 254 -4.59 -10.62 3.03
C GLY A 254 -3.22 -10.39 2.41
N GLN A 255 -2.78 -11.33 1.59
CA GLN A 255 -1.49 -11.27 0.91
C GLN A 255 -1.54 -11.86 -0.50
N ILE A 256 -0.78 -11.23 -1.40
CA ILE A 256 -0.44 -11.73 -2.74
C ILE A 256 0.98 -12.26 -2.63
N PHE A 257 1.13 -13.58 -2.70
CA PHE A 257 2.42 -14.25 -2.58
C PHE A 257 3.01 -14.53 -3.96
N LEU A 258 4.25 -14.08 -4.18
CA LEU A 258 4.99 -14.27 -5.43
C LEU A 258 6.12 -15.29 -5.21
N GLU A 259 6.19 -16.29 -6.06
CA GLU A 259 7.17 -17.37 -6.01
C GLU A 259 8.21 -17.26 -7.11
N ASN A 260 9.48 -17.51 -6.75
CA ASN A 260 10.58 -17.57 -7.69
C ASN A 260 10.42 -18.69 -8.73
N ASP A 261 9.95 -19.86 -8.30
CA ASP A 261 9.81 -21.01 -9.18
C ASP A 261 8.79 -20.73 -10.30
N LEU A 262 7.65 -20.13 -9.96
CA LEU A 262 6.67 -19.69 -10.95
C LEU A 262 7.24 -18.62 -11.89
N PHE A 263 8.00 -17.67 -11.34
CA PHE A 263 8.63 -16.62 -12.14
C PHE A 263 9.64 -17.20 -13.14
N ASN A 264 10.46 -18.14 -12.70
CA ASN A 264 11.46 -18.81 -13.53
C ASN A 264 10.83 -19.73 -14.60
N GLN A 265 9.66 -20.32 -14.30
CA GLN A 265 8.85 -21.07 -15.26
C GLN A 265 8.16 -20.18 -16.30
N GLY A 266 8.28 -18.85 -16.18
CA GLY A 266 7.66 -17.90 -17.11
C GLY A 266 6.22 -17.54 -16.78
N VAL A 267 5.68 -17.97 -15.64
CA VAL A 267 4.34 -17.58 -15.15
C VAL A 267 4.40 -16.14 -14.64
N ARG A 268 3.71 -15.24 -15.33
CA ARG A 268 3.69 -13.80 -14.98
C ARG A 268 2.28 -13.23 -15.03
N PRO A 269 1.79 -12.68 -13.91
CA PRO A 269 2.46 -12.55 -12.60
C PRO A 269 2.69 -13.90 -11.92
N ALA A 270 3.81 -14.01 -11.20
CA ALA A 270 4.24 -15.24 -10.51
C ALA A 270 3.46 -15.48 -9.20
N VAL A 271 2.15 -15.30 -9.25
CA VAL A 271 1.26 -15.37 -8.07
C VAL A 271 0.98 -16.82 -7.72
N ASN A 272 1.34 -17.23 -6.51
CA ASN A 272 0.86 -18.47 -5.95
C ASN A 272 -0.55 -18.28 -5.40
N VAL A 273 -1.53 -18.75 -6.15
CA VAL A 273 -2.96 -18.60 -5.82
C VAL A 273 -3.35 -19.43 -4.60
N GLY A 274 -2.65 -20.54 -4.33
CA GLY A 274 -2.96 -21.44 -3.23
C GLY A 274 -2.77 -20.79 -1.86
N ILE A 275 -1.66 -20.08 -1.68
CA ILE A 275 -1.30 -19.40 -0.40
C ILE A 275 -1.65 -17.92 -0.38
N SER A 276 -2.05 -17.35 -1.50
CA SER A 276 -2.54 -15.97 -1.56
C SER A 276 -3.99 -15.89 -1.09
N VAL A 277 -4.29 -14.89 -0.27
CA VAL A 277 -5.61 -14.73 0.35
C VAL A 277 -6.02 -13.25 0.34
N SER A 278 -7.29 -12.99 0.04
CA SER A 278 -7.95 -11.72 0.31
C SER A 278 -9.14 -11.96 1.25
N ARG A 279 -9.05 -11.47 2.49
CA ARG A 279 -10.08 -11.71 3.51
C ARG A 279 -11.29 -10.79 3.35
N VAL A 280 -11.09 -9.63 2.75
CA VAL A 280 -12.09 -8.56 2.67
C VAL A 280 -12.53 -8.28 1.24
N GLY A 281 -11.62 -8.35 0.28
CA GLY A 281 -11.85 -7.93 -1.11
C GLY A 281 -12.99 -8.66 -1.83
N GLY A 282 -13.26 -9.92 -1.47
CA GLY A 282 -14.40 -10.66 -1.99
C GLY A 282 -15.74 -9.97 -1.76
N SER A 283 -15.88 -9.16 -0.70
CA SER A 283 -17.12 -8.39 -0.45
C SER A 283 -17.28 -7.20 -1.40
N ALA A 284 -16.20 -6.73 -2.01
CA ALA A 284 -16.20 -5.63 -2.96
C ALA A 284 -16.45 -6.09 -4.42
N GLN A 285 -16.32 -7.40 -4.71
CA GLN A 285 -16.60 -7.92 -6.05
C GLN A 285 -18.09 -7.85 -6.39
N ILE A 286 -18.39 -7.56 -7.66
CA ILE A 286 -19.75 -7.66 -8.21
C ILE A 286 -20.22 -9.14 -8.25
N LYS A 287 -21.53 -9.35 -8.21
CA LYS A 287 -22.12 -10.70 -8.17
C LYS A 287 -21.68 -11.59 -9.33
N ALA A 288 -21.57 -11.04 -10.54
CA ALA A 288 -21.12 -11.76 -11.73
C ALA A 288 -19.68 -12.29 -11.55
N MET A 289 -18.76 -11.44 -11.08
CA MET A 289 -17.37 -11.82 -10.82
C MET A 289 -17.28 -12.93 -9.75
N LYS A 290 -18.02 -12.80 -8.65
CA LYS A 290 -18.06 -13.83 -7.60
C LYS A 290 -18.52 -15.19 -8.13
N LYS A 291 -19.51 -15.21 -9.03
CA LYS A 291 -20.04 -16.44 -9.60
C LYS A 291 -19.03 -17.11 -10.54
N VAL A 292 -18.35 -16.33 -11.37
CA VAL A 292 -17.39 -16.86 -12.36
C VAL A 292 -16.06 -17.23 -11.71
N ALA A 293 -15.57 -16.39 -10.80
CA ALA A 293 -14.26 -16.57 -10.16
C ALA A 293 -14.26 -17.55 -8.99
N GLY A 294 -15.45 -17.92 -8.46
CA GLY A 294 -15.58 -18.73 -7.25
C GLY A 294 -14.93 -20.11 -7.35
N THR A 295 -14.95 -20.73 -8.53
CA THR A 295 -14.35 -22.06 -8.77
C THR A 295 -12.92 -22.00 -9.26
N LEU A 296 -12.47 -20.86 -9.82
CA LEU A 296 -11.16 -20.75 -10.46
C LEU A 296 -9.98 -21.18 -9.58
N LYS A 297 -10.03 -20.89 -8.27
CA LYS A 297 -8.98 -21.32 -7.34
C LYS A 297 -8.89 -22.85 -7.25
N ILE A 298 -10.05 -23.50 -7.15
CA ILE A 298 -10.13 -24.96 -7.02
C ILE A 298 -9.69 -25.60 -8.33
N ASP A 299 -10.20 -25.11 -9.46
CA ASP A 299 -9.86 -25.60 -10.79
C ASP A 299 -8.35 -25.49 -11.07
N GLN A 300 -7.75 -24.37 -10.66
CA GLN A 300 -6.31 -24.14 -10.84
C GLN A 300 -5.45 -24.98 -9.89
N ALA A 301 -5.92 -25.24 -8.67
CA ALA A 301 -5.25 -26.15 -7.75
C ALA A 301 -5.25 -27.59 -8.31
N GLN A 302 -6.40 -28.07 -8.77
CA GLN A 302 -6.53 -29.40 -9.40
C GLN A 302 -5.65 -29.52 -10.66
N PHE A 303 -5.60 -28.50 -11.51
CA PHE A 303 -4.74 -28.51 -12.70
C PHE A 303 -3.24 -28.59 -12.37
N ARG A 304 -2.81 -28.07 -11.23
CA ARG A 304 -1.41 -28.14 -10.80
C ARG A 304 -1.02 -29.47 -10.18
N GLU A 305 -1.98 -30.24 -9.69
CA GLU A 305 -1.77 -31.58 -9.12
C GLU A 305 -1.74 -32.67 -10.21
N LEU A 306 -2.23 -32.39 -11.40
CA LEU A 306 -2.15 -33.24 -12.58
C LEU A 306 -0.83 -33.06 -13.35
#